data_e9223ce6633f9f823d57a43245fb4d75
#
_entry.id   e9223ce6633f9f823d57a43245fb4d75
#
_cell.length_a   1.000
_cell.length_b   1.000
_cell.length_c   1.000
_cell.angle_alpha   90.00
_cell.angle_beta   90.00
_cell.angle_gamma   90.00
#
_symmetry.space_group_name_H-M   'P 1'
#
loop_
_entity.id
_entity.type
_entity.pdbx_description
1 polymer ?
#
loop_
_entity_poly.entity_id
_entity_poly.type
_entity_poly.pdbx_seq_one_letter_code
_entity_poly.pdbx_strand_id
1 'polypeptide(L)'
;PKPSDTFNKFVELSKPSVGYKNVPLLWIEMVDVSKMIGFVLPDWIADILPGEYPVHTKDGVVKQNFKGAVLKIVTGDFKLLKVPVPYGHIWDSFMRVFLGLVFGILIGVPLGLFMGLNRFAKGFFDPLIELYRPVPPLAWAPLVISVLGIDNLGKVFLLFMVSLSIMIISARAGASGTQLSKIHAAHSLGASKWQILRHVIFPNSLPEILTGIRVATGMCWGTLVAAEFLAGTTGVGFVENVAKKYFQYEVIWITIFIMGMLGSVSYTHLTLPTSGG
;
A
#
# COMPACT_ATOMS: atom_id res chain seq x y z
N PRO A 1 -20.14 19.28 17.67
CA PRO A 1 -18.99 20.09 18.07
C PRO A 1 -18.89 21.34 17.19
N LYS A 2 -18.38 22.44 17.76
CA LYS A 2 -18.16 23.65 16.98
C LYS A 2 -16.92 23.46 16.08
N PRO A 3 -16.88 24.05 14.88
CA PRO A 3 -15.72 23.91 13.98
C PRO A 3 -14.39 24.37 14.62
N SER A 4 -14.43 25.40 15.48
CA SER A 4 -13.28 25.87 16.25
C SER A 4 -12.72 24.83 17.20
N ASP A 5 -13.58 24.07 17.87
CA ASP A 5 -13.19 23.07 18.86
C ASP A 5 -12.54 21.86 18.13
N THR A 6 -13.11 21.49 16.99
CA THR A 6 -12.55 20.46 16.11
C THR A 6 -11.17 20.84 15.60
N PHE A 7 -10.97 22.09 15.17
CA PHE A 7 -9.68 22.58 14.70
C PHE A 7 -8.63 22.63 15.82
N ASN A 8 -9.00 23.15 16.97
CA ASN A 8 -8.12 23.19 18.14
C ASN A 8 -7.71 21.78 18.58
N LYS A 9 -8.64 20.82 18.53
CA LYS A 9 -8.36 19.41 18.84
C LYS A 9 -7.43 18.78 17.82
N PHE A 10 -7.57 19.11 16.53
CA PHE A 10 -6.63 18.67 15.49
C PHE A 10 -5.21 19.15 15.75
N VAL A 11 -5.03 20.44 16.07
CA VAL A 11 -3.72 21.02 16.40
C VAL A 11 -3.12 20.36 17.64
N GLU A 12 -3.92 20.10 18.66
CA GLU A 12 -3.50 19.42 19.88
C GLU A 12 -3.01 18.00 19.59
N LEU A 13 -3.76 17.22 18.83
CA LEU A 13 -3.44 15.82 18.50
C LEU A 13 -2.24 15.70 17.52
N SER A 14 -1.91 16.76 16.81
CA SER A 14 -0.73 16.79 15.93
C SER A 14 0.58 16.98 16.72
N LYS A 15 0.53 17.42 17.98
CA LYS A 15 1.73 17.61 18.81
C LYS A 15 2.28 16.24 19.27
N PRO A 16 3.61 15.99 19.16
CA PRO A 16 4.21 14.72 19.55
C PRO A 16 4.11 14.42 21.05
N SER A 17 4.00 15.46 21.87
CA SER A 17 3.87 15.34 23.34
C SER A 17 2.48 14.92 23.81
N VAL A 18 1.46 15.15 23.00
CA VAL A 18 0.06 14.85 23.35
C VAL A 18 -0.45 13.68 22.53
N GLY A 19 -0.44 13.77 21.20
CA GLY A 19 -0.86 12.75 20.26
C GLY A 19 -2.15 12.00 20.64
N TYR A 20 -2.53 11.02 19.85
CA TYR A 20 -3.58 10.10 20.22
C TYR A 20 -2.98 8.78 20.71
N LYS A 21 -3.13 8.45 22.00
CA LYS A 21 -2.44 7.32 22.67
C LYS A 21 -0.92 7.36 22.48
N ASN A 22 -0.30 8.51 22.70
CA ASN A 22 1.15 8.78 22.58
C ASN A 22 1.71 8.70 21.16
N VAL A 23 0.87 8.68 20.14
CA VAL A 23 1.28 8.77 18.73
C VAL A 23 0.63 10.00 18.11
N PRO A 24 1.39 10.92 17.49
CA PRO A 24 0.82 12.11 16.84
C PRO A 24 0.01 11.72 15.61
N LEU A 25 -0.91 12.58 15.18
CA LEU A 25 -1.62 12.37 13.92
C LEU A 25 -0.66 12.42 12.72
N LEU A 26 0.18 13.45 12.69
CA LEU A 26 1.25 13.59 11.72
C LEU A 26 2.37 14.42 12.31
N TRP A 27 3.60 13.94 12.23
CA TRP A 27 4.80 14.65 12.67
C TRP A 27 5.98 14.29 11.77
N ILE A 28 7.01 15.12 11.78
CA ILE A 28 8.26 14.85 11.05
C ILE A 28 9.33 14.55 12.09
N GLU A 29 9.83 13.33 12.11
CA GLU A 29 10.92 12.90 12.97
C GLU A 29 12.18 12.72 12.15
N MET A 30 13.32 13.13 12.71
CA MET A 30 14.63 12.85 12.11
C MET A 30 15.04 11.44 12.49
N VAL A 31 14.83 10.49 11.59
CA VAL A 31 15.10 9.08 11.81
C VAL A 31 16.38 8.67 11.13
N ASP A 32 17.20 7.86 11.81
CA ASP A 32 18.36 7.23 11.20
C ASP A 32 17.93 6.23 10.13
N VAL A 33 18.61 6.21 8.98
CA VAL A 33 18.23 5.32 7.85
C VAL A 33 18.17 3.85 8.28
N SER A 34 18.97 3.43 9.26
CA SER A 34 18.92 2.09 9.82
C SER A 34 17.59 1.71 10.48
N LYS A 35 16.83 2.69 10.99
CA LYS A 35 15.49 2.47 11.58
C LYS A 35 14.38 2.34 10.52
N MET A 36 14.56 2.92 9.34
CA MET A 36 13.57 2.83 8.25
C MET A 36 13.45 1.40 7.72
N ILE A 37 14.54 0.67 7.65
CA ILE A 37 14.56 -0.72 7.16
C ILE A 37 13.78 -1.62 8.13
N GLY A 38 13.93 -1.44 9.44
CA GLY A 38 13.19 -2.20 10.46
C GLY A 38 11.68 -1.97 10.47
N PHE A 39 11.19 -0.82 9.95
CA PHE A 39 9.74 -0.56 9.86
C PHE A 39 9.04 -1.38 8.75
N VAL A 40 9.78 -1.73 7.69
CA VAL A 40 9.21 -2.40 6.50
C VAL A 40 9.33 -3.92 6.59
N LEU A 41 10.28 -4.42 7.37
CA LEU A 41 10.62 -5.84 7.41
C LEU A 41 10.01 -6.51 8.65
N PRO A 42 9.29 -7.64 8.49
CA PRO A 42 8.87 -8.47 9.62
C PRO A 42 10.08 -9.10 10.31
N ASP A 43 9.95 -9.38 11.62
CA ASP A 43 11.03 -9.88 12.47
C ASP A 43 11.73 -11.11 11.90
N TRP A 44 11.00 -12.04 11.30
CA TRP A 44 11.56 -13.24 10.69
C TRP A 44 12.43 -12.98 9.45
N ILE A 45 12.17 -11.89 8.69
CA ILE A 45 13.05 -11.45 7.58
C ILE A 45 14.24 -10.70 8.16
N ALA A 46 14.01 -9.94 9.22
CA ALA A 46 15.05 -9.21 9.89
C ALA A 46 16.12 -10.13 10.50
N ASP A 47 15.74 -11.32 10.96
CA ASP A 47 16.68 -12.34 11.48
C ASP A 47 17.57 -12.96 10.39
N ILE A 48 17.13 -12.91 9.13
CA ILE A 48 17.88 -13.43 7.98
C ILE A 48 18.83 -12.36 7.41
N LEU A 49 18.51 -11.07 7.58
CA LEU A 49 19.32 -9.98 7.03
C LEU A 49 20.52 -9.67 7.92
N PRO A 50 21.70 -9.44 7.32
CA PRO A 50 22.90 -9.14 8.06
C PRO A 50 22.99 -7.67 8.52
N GLY A 51 23.18 -7.40 9.83
CA GLY A 51 23.34 -6.05 10.39
C GLY A 51 22.84 -5.92 11.84
N GLU A 52 22.80 -4.72 12.41
CA GLU A 52 22.17 -4.41 13.70
C GLU A 52 21.00 -3.44 13.48
N TYR A 53 19.80 -3.75 13.97
CA TYR A 53 18.67 -2.85 13.95
C TYR A 53 17.96 -2.77 15.32
N PRO A 54 17.38 -1.62 15.66
CA PRO A 54 16.64 -1.49 16.91
C PRO A 54 15.24 -2.11 16.76
N VAL A 55 14.95 -3.10 17.59
CA VAL A 55 13.61 -3.67 17.74
C VAL A 55 12.91 -3.01 18.92
N HIS A 56 11.71 -2.46 18.70
CA HIS A 56 10.89 -1.91 19.75
C HIS A 56 10.10 -3.03 20.44
N THR A 57 10.55 -3.41 21.63
CA THR A 57 9.84 -4.33 22.54
C THR A 57 9.04 -3.54 23.57
N LYS A 58 8.09 -4.22 24.25
CA LYS A 58 7.29 -3.61 25.34
C LYS A 58 8.13 -3.04 26.48
N ASP A 59 9.35 -3.53 26.65
CA ASP A 59 10.27 -3.17 27.74
C ASP A 59 11.40 -2.23 27.31
N GLY A 60 11.38 -1.71 26.08
CA GLY A 60 12.38 -0.78 25.56
C GLY A 60 12.95 -1.16 24.19
N VAL A 61 13.99 -0.43 23.76
CA VAL A 61 14.68 -0.68 22.50
C VAL A 61 15.77 -1.70 22.71
N VAL A 62 15.61 -2.90 22.17
CA VAL A 62 16.65 -3.94 22.17
C VAL A 62 17.41 -3.88 20.85
N LYS A 63 18.74 -3.81 20.90
CA LYS A 63 19.59 -3.90 19.71
C LYS A 63 19.80 -5.36 19.35
N GLN A 64 19.33 -5.77 18.18
CA GLN A 64 19.66 -7.08 17.61
C GLN A 64 20.84 -6.96 16.66
N ASN A 65 21.79 -7.86 16.80
CA ASN A 65 23.02 -7.86 16.02
C ASN A 65 22.84 -8.62 14.71
N PHE A 66 23.00 -7.92 13.64
CA PHE A 66 23.09 -8.49 12.31
C PHE A 66 24.52 -8.94 12.00
N LYS A 67 24.74 -10.17 11.71
CA LYS A 67 26.06 -10.67 11.28
C LYS A 67 26.14 -10.75 9.77
N GLY A 68 26.68 -9.73 9.10
CA GLY A 68 26.95 -9.85 7.67
C GLY A 68 27.67 -8.67 7.01
N ALA A 69 28.55 -8.99 6.08
CA ALA A 69 29.47 -8.05 5.45
C ALA A 69 28.82 -7.06 4.46
N VAL A 70 27.72 -7.45 3.81
CA VAL A 70 27.13 -6.67 2.71
C VAL A 70 26.42 -5.41 3.22
N LEU A 71 25.69 -5.50 4.32
CA LEU A 71 25.03 -4.33 4.88
C LEU A 71 26.03 -3.38 5.56
N LYS A 72 27.13 -3.91 6.11
CA LYS A 72 28.24 -3.08 6.64
C LYS A 72 28.87 -2.20 5.57
N ILE A 73 28.93 -2.67 4.33
CA ILE A 73 29.44 -1.89 3.19
C ILE A 73 28.46 -0.81 2.79
N VAL A 74 27.15 -1.09 2.85
CA VAL A 74 26.09 -0.15 2.44
C VAL A 74 25.72 0.83 3.57
N THR A 75 25.84 0.44 4.83
CA THR A 75 25.41 1.25 6.00
C THR A 75 26.55 1.80 6.85
N GLY A 76 27.82 1.50 6.55
CA GLY A 76 28.97 1.90 7.36
C GLY A 76 29.04 3.39 7.67
N ASP A 77 28.70 4.25 6.69
CA ASP A 77 28.70 5.71 6.82
C ASP A 77 27.29 6.32 6.95
N PHE A 78 26.24 5.53 6.76
CA PHE A 78 24.85 6.01 6.81
C PHE A 78 24.29 6.15 8.23
N LYS A 79 24.99 5.74 9.27
CA LYS A 79 24.57 5.97 10.66
C LYS A 79 24.46 7.45 11.05
N LEU A 80 25.05 8.33 10.25
CA LEU A 80 25.00 9.79 10.45
C LEU A 80 23.94 10.47 9.57
N LEU A 81 23.34 9.77 8.62
CA LEU A 81 22.34 10.35 7.74
C LEU A 81 20.95 10.30 8.41
N LYS A 82 20.56 11.42 9.03
CA LYS A 82 19.21 11.62 9.53
C LYS A 82 18.32 12.10 8.41
N VAL A 83 17.31 11.32 8.05
CA VAL A 83 16.31 11.69 7.04
C VAL A 83 15.04 12.14 7.75
N PRO A 84 14.45 13.28 7.35
CA PRO A 84 13.15 13.68 7.87
C PRO A 84 12.09 12.69 7.36
N VAL A 85 11.54 11.89 8.25
CA VAL A 85 10.50 10.91 7.93
C VAL A 85 9.20 11.35 8.59
N PRO A 86 8.10 11.44 7.85
CA PRO A 86 6.80 11.60 8.45
C PRO A 86 6.48 10.42 9.36
N TYR A 87 5.95 10.73 10.53
CA TYR A 87 5.57 9.75 11.55
C TYR A 87 4.17 10.06 12.05
N GLY A 88 3.41 9.05 12.43
CA GLY A 88 2.09 9.23 13.01
C GLY A 88 1.01 8.38 12.34
N HIS A 89 -0.21 8.47 12.86
CA HIS A 89 -1.35 7.67 12.39
C HIS A 89 -1.65 7.85 10.90
N ILE A 90 -1.54 9.07 10.39
CA ILE A 90 -1.77 9.38 8.96
C ILE A 90 -0.71 8.71 8.10
N TRP A 91 0.57 8.82 8.51
CA TRP A 91 1.67 8.23 7.76
C TRP A 91 1.60 6.71 7.73
N ASP A 92 1.28 6.08 8.85
CA ASP A 92 1.13 4.62 8.95
C ASP A 92 0.04 4.10 8.00
N SER A 93 -1.13 4.76 7.99
CA SER A 93 -2.22 4.41 7.08
C SER A 93 -1.82 4.60 5.62
N PHE A 94 -1.17 5.73 5.29
CA PHE A 94 -0.70 6.01 3.94
C PHE A 94 0.32 4.97 3.46
N MET A 95 1.33 4.63 4.29
CA MET A 95 2.35 3.65 3.93
C MET A 95 1.78 2.25 3.72
N ARG A 96 0.80 1.83 4.51
CA ARG A 96 0.12 0.55 4.31
C ARG A 96 -0.57 0.48 2.95
N VAL A 97 -1.33 1.51 2.58
CA VAL A 97 -1.99 1.59 1.26
C VAL A 97 -0.95 1.61 0.15
N PHE A 98 0.07 2.46 0.27
CA PHE A 98 1.12 2.59 -0.73
C PHE A 98 1.84 1.26 -0.98
N LEU A 99 2.29 0.57 0.08
CA LEU A 99 2.96 -0.72 -0.04
C LEU A 99 2.04 -1.80 -0.64
N GLY A 100 0.79 -1.88 -0.18
CA GLY A 100 -0.19 -2.82 -0.73
C GLY A 100 -0.43 -2.59 -2.23
N LEU A 101 -0.56 -1.33 -2.66
CA LEU A 101 -0.70 -0.97 -4.07
C LEU A 101 0.55 -1.30 -4.88
N VAL A 102 1.74 -0.93 -4.40
CA VAL A 102 3.00 -1.18 -5.11
C VAL A 102 3.19 -2.67 -5.36
N PHE A 103 3.03 -3.51 -4.35
CA PHE A 103 3.14 -4.95 -4.52
C PHE A 103 2.05 -5.51 -5.45
N GLY A 104 0.81 -5.01 -5.34
CA GLY A 104 -0.27 -5.40 -6.24
C GLY A 104 -0.01 -5.02 -7.69
N ILE A 105 0.56 -3.85 -7.95
CA ILE A 105 0.94 -3.40 -9.29
C ILE A 105 2.11 -4.25 -9.83
N LEU A 106 3.17 -4.42 -9.04
CA LEU A 106 4.37 -5.13 -9.46
C LEU A 106 4.11 -6.59 -9.83
N ILE A 107 3.17 -7.25 -9.17
CA ILE A 107 2.81 -8.64 -9.45
C ILE A 107 1.58 -8.73 -10.36
N GLY A 108 0.57 -7.90 -10.11
CA GLY A 108 -0.70 -7.97 -10.82
C GLY A 108 -0.61 -7.54 -12.28
N VAL A 109 0.16 -6.49 -12.60
CA VAL A 109 0.29 -6.03 -13.98
C VAL A 109 1.00 -7.07 -14.86
N PRO A 110 2.20 -7.60 -14.52
CA PRO A 110 2.83 -8.63 -15.32
C PRO A 110 1.96 -9.89 -15.47
N LEU A 111 1.32 -10.33 -14.38
CA LEU A 111 0.46 -11.51 -14.40
C LEU A 111 -0.78 -11.27 -15.29
N GLY A 112 -1.42 -10.11 -15.17
CA GLY A 112 -2.57 -9.74 -16.00
C GLY A 112 -2.23 -9.65 -17.48
N LEU A 113 -1.10 -9.02 -17.84
CA LEU A 113 -0.62 -8.99 -19.21
C LEU A 113 -0.32 -10.40 -19.76
N PHE A 114 0.33 -11.24 -18.95
CA PHE A 114 0.61 -12.63 -19.32
C PHE A 114 -0.70 -13.43 -19.56
N MET A 115 -1.71 -13.27 -18.71
CA MET A 115 -3.02 -13.88 -18.87
C MET A 115 -3.77 -13.36 -20.12
N GLY A 116 -3.61 -12.07 -20.44
CA GLY A 116 -4.21 -11.48 -21.65
C GLY A 116 -3.66 -12.05 -22.94
N LEU A 117 -2.42 -12.55 -22.93
CA LEU A 117 -1.70 -13.07 -24.10
C LEU A 117 -1.70 -14.59 -24.20
N ASN A 118 -1.83 -15.29 -23.08
CA ASN A 118 -1.70 -16.74 -23.04
C ASN A 118 -3.03 -17.40 -22.60
N ARG A 119 -3.62 -18.19 -23.51
CA ARG A 119 -4.87 -18.90 -23.25
C ARG A 119 -4.76 -19.89 -22.10
N PHE A 120 -3.62 -20.55 -21.93
CA PHE A 120 -3.41 -21.49 -20.82
C PHE A 120 -3.36 -20.75 -19.49
N ALA A 121 -2.58 -19.67 -19.39
CA ALA A 121 -2.51 -18.85 -18.19
C ALA A 121 -3.89 -18.28 -17.83
N LYS A 122 -4.63 -17.81 -18.83
CA LYS A 122 -6.00 -17.35 -18.64
C LYS A 122 -6.87 -18.46 -18.04
N GLY A 123 -6.92 -19.64 -18.66
CA GLY A 123 -7.75 -20.75 -18.20
C GLY A 123 -7.39 -21.25 -16.79
N PHE A 124 -6.12 -21.12 -16.38
CA PHE A 124 -5.67 -21.53 -15.04
C PHE A 124 -5.98 -20.49 -13.96
N PHE A 125 -5.69 -19.21 -14.21
CA PHE A 125 -5.82 -18.16 -13.20
C PHE A 125 -7.22 -17.55 -13.12
N ASP A 126 -7.99 -17.52 -14.21
CA ASP A 126 -9.34 -16.94 -14.21
C ASP A 126 -10.26 -17.56 -13.15
N PRO A 127 -10.38 -18.90 -13.04
CA PRO A 127 -11.24 -19.51 -12.03
C PRO A 127 -10.85 -19.12 -10.60
N LEU A 128 -9.54 -18.99 -10.33
CA LEU A 128 -9.04 -18.59 -9.01
C LEU A 128 -9.41 -17.15 -8.68
N ILE A 129 -9.27 -16.24 -9.66
CA ILE A 129 -9.61 -14.83 -9.49
C ILE A 129 -11.12 -14.66 -9.35
N GLU A 130 -11.92 -15.37 -10.15
CA GLU A 130 -13.37 -15.31 -10.09
C GLU A 130 -13.93 -15.90 -8.80
N LEU A 131 -13.27 -16.89 -8.21
CA LEU A 131 -13.63 -17.45 -6.92
C LEU A 131 -13.30 -16.47 -5.77
N TYR A 132 -12.15 -15.78 -5.85
CA TYR A 132 -11.72 -14.83 -4.83
C TYR A 132 -12.53 -13.53 -4.86
N ARG A 133 -12.84 -13.03 -6.04
CA ARG A 133 -13.42 -11.69 -6.27
C ARG A 133 -14.76 -11.41 -5.58
N PRO A 134 -15.74 -12.35 -5.52
CA PRO A 134 -17.02 -12.12 -4.84
C PRO A 134 -16.88 -12.01 -3.32
N VAL A 135 -15.81 -12.54 -2.74
CA VAL A 135 -15.59 -12.48 -1.29
C VAL A 135 -15.13 -11.07 -0.90
N PRO A 136 -15.87 -10.37 -0.03
CA PRO A 136 -15.44 -9.06 0.43
C PRO A 136 -14.04 -9.15 1.06
N PRO A 137 -13.10 -8.24 0.71
CA PRO A 137 -11.73 -8.29 1.23
C PRO A 137 -11.67 -8.31 2.76
N LEU A 138 -12.61 -7.61 3.40
CA LEU A 138 -12.71 -7.57 4.87
C LEU A 138 -13.03 -8.96 5.48
N ALA A 139 -13.70 -9.84 4.76
CA ALA A 139 -13.99 -11.19 5.24
C ALA A 139 -12.72 -12.02 5.42
N TRP A 140 -11.64 -11.72 4.69
CA TRP A 140 -10.34 -12.35 4.84
C TRP A 140 -9.54 -11.81 6.03
N ALA A 141 -9.89 -10.61 6.55
CA ALA A 141 -9.10 -9.93 7.58
C ALA A 141 -8.87 -10.77 8.84
N PRO A 142 -9.86 -11.45 9.44
CA PRO A 142 -9.63 -12.30 10.62
C PRO A 142 -8.64 -13.43 10.35
N LEU A 143 -8.74 -14.08 9.19
CA LEU A 143 -7.82 -15.15 8.79
C LEU A 143 -6.40 -14.63 8.59
N VAL A 144 -6.27 -13.54 7.84
CA VAL A 144 -4.96 -12.91 7.57
C VAL A 144 -4.29 -12.46 8.86
N ILE A 145 -5.05 -11.83 9.77
CA ILE A 145 -4.54 -11.39 11.07
C ILE A 145 -4.14 -12.58 11.95
N SER A 146 -4.89 -13.67 11.92
CA SER A 146 -4.56 -14.87 12.69
C SER A 146 -3.26 -15.55 12.22
N VAL A 147 -2.96 -15.49 10.93
CA VAL A 147 -1.77 -16.12 10.33
C VAL A 147 -0.56 -15.20 10.34
N LEU A 148 -0.74 -13.92 9.97
CA LEU A 148 0.35 -12.95 9.79
C LEU A 148 0.52 -11.99 10.98
N GLY A 149 -0.36 -12.06 11.97
CA GLY A 149 -0.32 -11.19 13.13
C GLY A 149 -1.09 -9.88 12.94
N ILE A 150 -1.22 -9.13 14.04
CA ILE A 150 -1.95 -7.84 14.13
C ILE A 150 -1.14 -6.68 13.51
N ASP A 151 0.14 -6.92 13.22
CA ASP A 151 1.10 -5.93 12.76
C ASP A 151 0.82 -5.39 11.36
N ASN A 152 1.71 -4.53 10.87
CA ASN A 152 1.62 -3.91 9.55
C ASN A 152 1.59 -4.95 8.41
N LEU A 153 2.26 -6.09 8.58
CA LEU A 153 2.35 -7.12 7.55
C LEU A 153 0.98 -7.68 7.16
N GLY A 154 0.14 -8.05 8.14
CA GLY A 154 -1.20 -8.57 7.86
C GLY A 154 -2.08 -7.55 7.12
N LYS A 155 -2.02 -6.28 7.52
CA LYS A 155 -2.77 -5.19 6.87
C LYS A 155 -2.28 -4.92 5.45
N VAL A 156 -0.96 -4.83 5.25
CA VAL A 156 -0.36 -4.64 3.91
C VAL A 156 -0.67 -5.82 3.01
N PHE A 157 -0.61 -7.06 3.52
CA PHE A 157 -0.97 -8.25 2.76
C PHE A 157 -2.45 -8.24 2.33
N LEU A 158 -3.36 -7.82 3.20
CA LEU A 158 -4.77 -7.69 2.86
C LEU A 158 -4.98 -6.67 1.73
N LEU A 159 -4.32 -5.51 1.81
CA LEU A 159 -4.37 -4.47 0.78
C LEU A 159 -3.71 -4.94 -0.54
N PHE A 160 -2.63 -5.69 -0.43
CA PHE A 160 -1.99 -6.35 -1.58
C PHE A 160 -2.96 -7.30 -2.29
N MET A 161 -3.69 -8.15 -1.57
CA MET A 161 -4.67 -9.05 -2.17
C MET A 161 -5.78 -8.30 -2.91
N VAL A 162 -6.27 -7.18 -2.35
CA VAL A 162 -7.26 -6.30 -2.98
C VAL A 162 -6.70 -5.70 -4.27
N SER A 163 -5.55 -5.06 -4.20
CA SER A 163 -4.94 -4.40 -5.35
C SER A 163 -4.52 -5.40 -6.43
N LEU A 164 -4.00 -6.56 -6.04
CA LEU A 164 -3.58 -7.63 -6.94
C LEU A 164 -4.71 -8.06 -7.87
N SER A 165 -5.88 -8.38 -7.31
CA SER A 165 -7.05 -8.84 -8.10
C SER A 165 -7.51 -7.79 -9.11
N ILE A 166 -7.57 -6.52 -8.70
CA ILE A 166 -7.98 -5.42 -9.56
C ILE A 166 -6.94 -5.19 -10.67
N MET A 167 -5.66 -5.21 -10.32
CA MET A 167 -4.57 -4.98 -11.27
C MET A 167 -4.45 -6.08 -12.32
N ILE A 168 -4.65 -7.34 -11.92
CA ILE A 168 -4.69 -8.48 -12.88
C ILE A 168 -5.81 -8.27 -13.90
N ILE A 169 -7.01 -7.94 -13.44
CA ILE A 169 -8.18 -7.77 -14.32
C ILE A 169 -7.97 -6.60 -15.27
N SER A 170 -7.52 -5.46 -14.78
CA SER A 170 -7.29 -4.26 -15.58
C SER A 170 -6.18 -4.45 -16.61
N ALA A 171 -5.06 -5.03 -16.21
CA ALA A 171 -3.96 -5.32 -17.13
C ALA A 171 -4.33 -6.36 -18.19
N ARG A 172 -5.09 -7.39 -17.81
CA ARG A 172 -5.63 -8.38 -18.75
C ARG A 172 -6.59 -7.75 -19.75
N ALA A 173 -7.51 -6.90 -19.29
CA ALA A 173 -8.45 -6.19 -20.16
C ALA A 173 -7.70 -5.32 -21.17
N GLY A 174 -6.71 -4.55 -20.74
CA GLY A 174 -5.88 -3.74 -21.60
C GLY A 174 -5.10 -4.55 -22.63
N ALA A 175 -4.50 -5.67 -22.23
CA ALA A 175 -3.77 -6.56 -23.15
C ALA A 175 -4.71 -7.19 -24.20
N SER A 176 -5.86 -7.70 -23.77
CA SER A 176 -6.86 -8.33 -24.65
C SER A 176 -7.56 -7.31 -25.55
N GLY A 177 -7.65 -6.05 -25.16
CA GLY A 177 -8.23 -4.95 -25.94
C GLY A 177 -7.33 -4.42 -27.06
N THR A 178 -6.08 -4.92 -27.16
CA THR A 178 -5.17 -4.47 -28.22
C THR A 178 -5.66 -4.95 -29.59
N GLN A 179 -5.80 -4.01 -30.54
CA GLN A 179 -6.26 -4.32 -31.91
C GLN A 179 -5.33 -5.30 -32.60
N LEU A 180 -5.91 -6.38 -33.15
CA LEU A 180 -5.16 -7.42 -33.88
C LEU A 180 -4.41 -6.85 -35.08
N SER A 181 -4.95 -5.83 -35.75
CA SER A 181 -4.28 -5.16 -36.87
C SER A 181 -2.94 -4.56 -36.50
N LYS A 182 -2.81 -3.96 -35.30
CA LYS A 182 -1.54 -3.42 -34.80
C LYS A 182 -0.52 -4.54 -34.52
N ILE A 183 -1.00 -5.67 -33.97
CA ILE A 183 -0.16 -6.84 -33.70
C ILE A 183 0.33 -7.47 -35.01
N HIS A 184 -0.56 -7.64 -35.99
CA HIS A 184 -0.20 -8.19 -37.32
C HIS A 184 0.75 -7.27 -38.06
N ALA A 185 0.54 -5.96 -38.05
CA ALA A 185 1.46 -5.00 -38.67
C ALA A 185 2.87 -5.08 -38.09
N ALA A 186 2.98 -5.12 -36.74
CA ALA A 186 4.29 -5.29 -36.10
C ALA A 186 4.94 -6.63 -36.44
N HIS A 187 4.18 -7.70 -36.57
CA HIS A 187 4.66 -9.03 -36.93
C HIS A 187 5.15 -9.05 -38.37
N SER A 188 4.46 -8.39 -39.29
CA SER A 188 4.85 -8.27 -40.70
C SER A 188 6.16 -7.49 -40.90
N LEU A 189 6.46 -6.58 -39.96
CA LEU A 189 7.75 -5.85 -39.91
C LEU A 189 8.86 -6.66 -39.22
N GLY A 190 8.63 -7.93 -38.87
CA GLY A 190 9.64 -8.81 -38.27
C GLY A 190 9.82 -8.64 -36.78
N ALA A 191 8.89 -7.96 -36.07
CA ALA A 191 8.99 -7.78 -34.62
C ALA A 191 8.84 -9.12 -33.87
N SER A 192 9.74 -9.37 -32.92
CA SER A 192 9.65 -10.53 -32.02
C SER A 192 8.49 -10.38 -31.05
N LYS A 193 8.04 -11.51 -30.44
CA LYS A 193 6.96 -11.51 -29.45
C LYS A 193 7.21 -10.55 -28.27
N TRP A 194 8.45 -10.43 -27.82
CA TRP A 194 8.84 -9.50 -26.74
C TRP A 194 8.77 -8.04 -27.19
N GLN A 195 9.18 -7.75 -28.42
CA GLN A 195 9.06 -6.40 -28.99
C GLN A 195 7.60 -5.99 -29.15
N ILE A 196 6.74 -6.90 -29.61
CA ILE A 196 5.29 -6.66 -29.72
C ILE A 196 4.70 -6.40 -28.32
N LEU A 197 5.05 -7.20 -27.31
CA LEU A 197 4.61 -6.98 -25.95
C LEU A 197 5.01 -5.59 -25.45
N ARG A 198 6.30 -5.25 -25.57
CA ARG A 198 6.85 -4.02 -24.97
C ARG A 198 6.43 -2.75 -25.71
N HIS A 199 6.33 -2.77 -27.04
CA HIS A 199 6.13 -1.58 -27.85
C HIS A 199 4.70 -1.42 -28.39
N VAL A 200 3.89 -2.48 -28.41
CA VAL A 200 2.53 -2.44 -28.93
C VAL A 200 1.51 -2.69 -27.80
N ILE A 201 1.61 -3.84 -27.13
CA ILE A 201 0.59 -4.27 -26.18
C ILE A 201 0.67 -3.48 -24.88
N PHE A 202 1.84 -3.37 -24.27
CA PHE A 202 2.01 -2.68 -23.01
C PHE A 202 1.60 -1.20 -23.08
N PRO A 203 2.04 -0.39 -24.07
CA PRO A 203 1.59 0.99 -24.21
C PRO A 203 0.08 1.11 -24.46
N ASN A 204 -0.49 0.19 -25.24
CA ASN A 204 -1.93 0.17 -25.49
C ASN A 204 -2.75 -0.22 -24.25
N SER A 205 -2.15 -0.96 -23.32
CA SER A 205 -2.78 -1.38 -22.05
C SER A 205 -2.67 -0.33 -20.94
N LEU A 206 -1.82 0.69 -21.09
CA LEU A 206 -1.60 1.70 -20.04
C LEU A 206 -2.87 2.42 -19.58
N PRO A 207 -3.79 2.84 -20.44
CA PRO A 207 -5.03 3.51 -19.99
C PRO A 207 -5.85 2.62 -19.05
N GLU A 208 -6.00 1.34 -19.37
CA GLU A 208 -6.72 0.37 -18.54
C GLU A 208 -5.99 0.09 -17.23
N ILE A 209 -4.65 -0.02 -17.27
CA ILE A 209 -3.82 -0.20 -16.08
C ILE A 209 -3.95 1.01 -15.15
N LEU A 210 -3.90 2.23 -15.67
CA LEU A 210 -4.06 3.47 -14.89
C LEU A 210 -5.46 3.56 -14.28
N THR A 211 -6.49 3.19 -15.03
CA THR A 211 -7.86 3.08 -14.51
C THR A 211 -7.92 2.04 -13.37
N GLY A 212 -7.26 0.89 -13.55
CA GLY A 212 -7.12 -0.13 -12.52
C GLY A 212 -6.44 0.38 -11.24
N ILE A 213 -5.35 1.13 -11.37
CA ILE A 213 -4.66 1.74 -10.21
C ILE A 213 -5.60 2.66 -9.45
N ARG A 214 -6.38 3.48 -10.15
CA ARG A 214 -7.36 4.39 -9.54
C ARG A 214 -8.42 3.62 -8.74
N VAL A 215 -9.02 2.59 -9.34
CA VAL A 215 -10.02 1.75 -8.68
C VAL A 215 -9.41 1.01 -7.49
N ALA A 216 -8.22 0.42 -7.66
CA ALA A 216 -7.50 -0.28 -6.59
C ALA A 216 -7.20 0.65 -5.40
N THR A 217 -6.78 1.88 -5.66
CA THR A 217 -6.52 2.88 -4.61
C THR A 217 -7.76 3.14 -3.76
N GLY A 218 -8.91 3.39 -4.40
CA GLY A 218 -10.17 3.62 -3.68
C GLY A 218 -10.60 2.41 -2.84
N MET A 219 -10.49 1.21 -3.39
CA MET A 219 -10.82 -0.02 -2.67
C MET A 219 -9.84 -0.29 -1.51
N CYS A 220 -8.56 0.02 -1.69
CA CYS A 220 -7.56 -0.11 -0.62
C CYS A 220 -7.85 0.83 0.54
N TRP A 221 -8.22 2.09 0.29
CA TRP A 221 -8.60 3.01 1.37
C TRP A 221 -9.78 2.51 2.19
N GLY A 222 -10.85 2.06 1.54
CA GLY A 222 -12.01 1.50 2.26
C GLY A 222 -11.67 0.23 3.05
N THR A 223 -10.87 -0.66 2.47
CA THR A 223 -10.45 -1.90 3.13
C THR A 223 -9.50 -1.63 4.30
N LEU A 224 -8.59 -0.64 4.17
CA LEU A 224 -7.66 -0.27 5.24
C LEU A 224 -8.41 0.19 6.49
N VAL A 225 -9.37 1.12 6.33
CA VAL A 225 -10.16 1.63 7.47
C VAL A 225 -10.80 0.48 8.25
N ALA A 226 -11.41 -0.45 7.53
CA ALA A 226 -12.05 -1.61 8.12
C ALA A 226 -11.04 -2.57 8.78
N ALA A 227 -9.86 -2.77 8.19
CA ALA A 227 -8.79 -3.58 8.77
C ALA A 227 -8.21 -2.92 10.04
N GLU A 228 -8.08 -1.60 10.05
CA GLU A 228 -7.63 -0.85 11.22
C GLU A 228 -8.68 -0.81 12.34
N PHE A 229 -9.97 -0.84 12.01
CA PHE A 229 -11.05 -1.01 13.00
C PHE A 229 -10.98 -2.37 13.70
N LEU A 230 -10.68 -3.41 12.93
CA LEU A 230 -10.67 -4.79 13.44
C LEU A 230 -9.44 -5.06 14.33
N ALA A 231 -8.27 -4.65 13.88
CA ALA A 231 -6.99 -5.00 14.50
C ALA A 231 -5.96 -3.87 14.43
N GLY A 232 -6.40 -2.61 14.51
CA GLY A 232 -5.49 -1.47 14.53
C GLY A 232 -4.80 -1.30 15.89
N THR A 233 -3.50 -1.03 15.86
CA THR A 233 -2.72 -0.47 16.96
C THR A 233 -2.32 0.97 16.66
N THR A 234 -2.18 1.30 15.38
CA THR A 234 -1.92 2.63 14.82
C THR A 234 -2.71 2.81 13.54
N GLY A 235 -2.84 4.03 13.07
CA GLY A 235 -3.55 4.38 11.84
C GLY A 235 -4.77 5.27 12.08
N VAL A 236 -5.29 5.87 11.02
CA VAL A 236 -6.43 6.80 11.10
C VAL A 236 -7.71 6.05 11.49
N GLY A 237 -7.94 4.85 10.94
CA GLY A 237 -9.08 4.02 11.30
C GLY A 237 -9.01 3.52 12.75
N PHE A 238 -7.81 3.25 13.28
CA PHE A 238 -7.65 2.94 14.70
C PHE A 238 -8.06 4.12 15.57
N VAL A 239 -7.62 5.34 15.26
CA VAL A 239 -8.01 6.55 15.98
C VAL A 239 -9.53 6.71 15.99
N GLU A 240 -10.17 6.54 14.82
CA GLU A 240 -11.63 6.63 14.68
C GLU A 240 -12.35 5.57 15.53
N ASN A 241 -11.90 4.32 15.50
CA ASN A 241 -12.50 3.23 16.28
C ASN A 241 -12.41 3.49 17.78
N VAL A 242 -11.28 4.00 18.25
CA VAL A 242 -11.12 4.34 19.67
C VAL A 242 -11.95 5.58 20.05
N ALA A 243 -11.94 6.62 19.21
CA ALA A 243 -12.76 7.82 19.41
C ALA A 243 -14.25 7.48 19.48
N LYS A 244 -14.72 6.55 18.64
CA LYS A 244 -16.10 6.03 18.69
C LYS A 244 -16.42 5.38 20.03
N LYS A 245 -15.51 4.57 20.59
CA LYS A 245 -15.72 3.90 21.89
C LYS A 245 -15.83 4.87 23.06
N TYR A 246 -15.18 6.03 22.96
CA TYR A 246 -15.18 7.08 24.01
C TYR A 246 -16.07 8.27 23.66
N PHE A 247 -16.91 8.16 22.62
CA PHE A 247 -17.84 9.23 22.19
C PHE A 247 -17.16 10.58 21.89
N GLN A 248 -15.91 10.54 21.38
CA GLN A 248 -15.13 11.73 21.02
C GLN A 248 -15.50 12.22 19.63
N TYR A 249 -16.61 12.89 19.48
CA TYR A 249 -17.15 13.31 18.18
C TYR A 249 -16.22 14.25 17.40
N GLU A 250 -15.46 15.13 18.08
CA GLU A 250 -14.49 16.00 17.43
C GLU A 250 -13.41 15.19 16.71
N VAL A 251 -12.91 14.14 17.35
CA VAL A 251 -11.87 13.26 16.78
C VAL A 251 -12.42 12.48 15.59
N ILE A 252 -13.67 12.00 15.68
CA ILE A 252 -14.33 11.29 14.56
C ILE A 252 -14.44 12.21 13.33
N TRP A 253 -14.85 13.46 13.51
CA TRP A 253 -14.91 14.42 12.41
C TRP A 253 -13.54 14.69 11.78
N ILE A 254 -12.49 14.80 12.61
CA ILE A 254 -11.11 14.97 12.14
C ILE A 254 -10.68 13.77 11.29
N THR A 255 -10.92 12.54 11.75
CA THR A 255 -10.52 11.33 11.02
C THR A 255 -11.25 11.19 9.70
N ILE A 256 -12.56 11.45 9.65
CA ILE A 256 -13.35 11.46 8.41
C ILE A 256 -12.80 12.48 7.42
N PHE A 257 -12.49 13.70 7.86
CA PHE A 257 -11.93 14.75 7.02
C PHE A 257 -10.54 14.36 6.48
N ILE A 258 -9.67 13.80 7.32
CA ILE A 258 -8.34 13.31 6.92
C ILE A 258 -8.46 12.22 5.85
N MET A 259 -9.35 11.25 6.08
CA MET A 259 -9.57 10.16 5.11
C MET A 259 -10.11 10.66 3.78
N GLY A 260 -11.04 11.62 3.81
CA GLY A 260 -11.55 12.28 2.62
C GLY A 260 -10.45 13.00 1.85
N MET A 261 -9.55 13.72 2.54
CA MET A 261 -8.40 14.37 1.92
C MET A 261 -7.41 13.37 1.33
N LEU A 262 -7.02 12.33 2.07
CA LEU A 262 -6.10 11.30 1.58
C LEU A 262 -6.66 10.58 0.36
N GLY A 263 -7.95 10.26 0.39
CA GLY A 263 -8.64 9.68 -0.76
C GLY A 263 -8.63 10.64 -1.97
N SER A 264 -9.03 11.90 -1.78
CA SER A 264 -9.11 12.89 -2.86
C SER A 264 -7.75 13.18 -3.49
N VAL A 265 -6.70 13.36 -2.67
CA VAL A 265 -5.32 13.57 -3.15
C VAL A 265 -4.84 12.37 -3.97
N SER A 266 -5.09 11.14 -3.49
CA SER A 266 -4.75 9.93 -4.23
C SER A 266 -5.45 9.86 -5.59
N TYR A 267 -6.73 10.26 -5.65
CA TYR A 267 -7.49 10.32 -6.91
C TYR A 267 -6.98 11.39 -7.86
N THR A 268 -6.71 12.60 -7.38
CA THR A 268 -6.29 13.73 -8.24
C THR A 268 -4.92 13.49 -8.86
N HIS A 269 -3.97 12.93 -8.11
CA HIS A 269 -2.63 12.63 -8.64
C HIS A 269 -2.62 11.46 -9.64
N LEU A 270 -3.61 10.56 -9.58
CA LEU A 270 -3.76 9.44 -10.52
C LEU A 270 -4.66 9.77 -11.72
N THR A 271 -5.33 10.92 -11.72
CA THR A 271 -5.98 11.45 -12.91
C THR A 271 -4.94 12.13 -13.78
N LEU A 272 -4.29 11.37 -14.67
CA LEU A 272 -3.58 11.99 -15.79
C LEU A 272 -4.59 12.82 -16.59
N PRO A 273 -4.23 14.02 -17.06
CA PRO A 273 -5.09 14.77 -17.97
C PRO A 273 -5.27 13.94 -19.24
N THR A 274 -6.44 13.32 -19.39
CA THR A 274 -6.91 12.76 -20.67
C THR A 274 -7.39 13.90 -21.56
N SER A 275 -6.72 15.07 -21.50
CA SER A 275 -7.00 16.22 -22.32
C SER A 275 -6.13 16.16 -23.55
N GLY A 276 -6.70 15.68 -24.63
CA GLY A 276 -6.08 15.71 -25.94
C GLY A 276 -6.85 14.83 -26.89
N GLY A 277 -8.14 15.18 -27.10
CA GLY A 277 -8.91 14.69 -28.23
C GLY A 277 -8.55 15.45 -29.45
#